data_e9271663a7a4a412161bf34d24d7c78b
#
_entry.id   e9271663a7a4a412161bf34d24d7c78b
#
_cell.length_a   1.000
_cell.length_b   1.000
_cell.length_c   1.000
_cell.angle_alpha   90.00
_cell.angle_beta   90.00
_cell.angle_gamma   90.00
#
_symmetry.space_group_name_H-M   'P 1'
#
loop_
_entity.id
_entity.type
_entity.pdbx_description
1 polymer ?
#
loop_
_entity_poly.entity_id
_entity_poly.type
_entity_poly.pdbx_seq_one_letter_code
_entity_poly.pdbx_strand_id
1 'polypeptide(L)'
;MLLQKYSKKRQNDLTSFCALILYVIYISHCCACLFIQLGKEMSCPGPTTDTSCTKSWIYENAFDKKNYSSVYIFAFYWIFEVITTVGYGDYSGKTQNEYIFSILLEFLGLTFFSFLMGSITSIFSTSDNFDDLIEQKLDSLDMWIKKIEKSNKPFHIQPTLYNDIRKYVEQAFLYDFNLVIEEFSFYQQITPKMQTDLIQNTRVFQEFERSFNHFFDECERGFTNELIINMFCRIFQQNRVVISYKSNVKEMFFIRQGIVQVFNNDNDEKEKDKTILYLPKYSYFGDYQILCKLKSNLVFKTLSKEHAKRKSHSIDFIPDILFMCVSKERLLQLCSLFPQTAENIKRKSLERRQRFMQQKNTNSKAADR
;
A
#
# COMPACT_ATOMS: atom_id res chain seq x y z
N MET A 1 8.60 -10.36 -13.37
CA MET A 1 9.11 -9.17 -14.09
C MET A 1 9.08 -7.91 -13.21
N LEU A 2 7.98 -7.54 -12.57
CA LEU A 2 7.93 -6.36 -11.66
C LEU A 2 8.86 -6.52 -10.46
N LEU A 3 8.88 -7.68 -9.80
CA LEU A 3 9.82 -7.98 -8.70
C LEU A 3 11.29 -7.89 -9.12
N GLN A 4 11.62 -8.28 -10.37
CA GLN A 4 12.97 -8.09 -10.91
C GLN A 4 13.31 -6.61 -11.14
N LYS A 5 12.33 -5.80 -11.57
CA LYS A 5 12.52 -4.36 -11.78
C LYS A 5 12.69 -3.62 -10.44
N TYR A 6 11.91 -4.00 -9.42
CA TYR A 6 12.05 -3.51 -8.04
C TYR A 6 13.39 -3.91 -7.43
N SER A 7 13.77 -5.18 -7.56
CA SER A 7 15.08 -5.69 -7.14
C SER A 7 16.22 -4.94 -7.83
N LYS A 8 16.10 -4.69 -9.14
CA LYS A 8 17.09 -3.95 -9.92
C LYS A 8 17.18 -2.48 -9.53
N LYS A 9 16.06 -1.81 -9.22
CA LYS A 9 16.05 -0.43 -8.74
C LYS A 9 16.75 -0.33 -7.37
N ARG A 10 16.36 -1.16 -6.40
CA ARG A 10 16.98 -1.21 -5.08
C ARG A 10 18.46 -1.56 -5.15
N GLN A 11 18.86 -2.45 -6.06
CA GLN A 11 20.26 -2.78 -6.31
C GLN A 11 21.04 -1.58 -6.88
N ASN A 12 20.43 -0.81 -7.81
CA ASN A 12 21.03 0.41 -8.33
C ASN A 12 21.18 1.48 -7.26
N ASP A 13 20.19 1.68 -6.38
CA ASP A 13 20.25 2.67 -5.30
C ASP A 13 21.35 2.29 -4.29
N LEU A 14 21.46 1.00 -3.94
CA LEU A 14 22.54 0.51 -3.07
C LEU A 14 23.92 0.65 -3.70
N THR A 15 24.05 0.36 -5.01
CA THR A 15 25.33 0.52 -5.72
C THR A 15 25.72 1.99 -5.81
N SER A 16 24.76 2.89 -6.03
CA SER A 16 24.99 4.35 -6.04
C SER A 16 25.42 4.85 -4.67
N PHE A 17 24.85 4.36 -3.59
CA PHE A 17 25.23 4.68 -2.21
C PHE A 17 26.65 4.19 -1.88
N CYS A 18 27.00 2.96 -2.25
CA CYS A 18 28.35 2.44 -2.08
C CYS A 18 29.38 3.24 -2.89
N ALA A 19 29.03 3.61 -4.13
CA ALA A 19 29.89 4.44 -4.96
C ALA A 19 30.12 5.83 -4.34
N LEU A 20 29.08 6.43 -3.75
CA LEU A 20 29.18 7.71 -3.04
C LEU A 20 30.12 7.63 -1.84
N ILE A 21 30.04 6.56 -1.03
CA ILE A 21 30.95 6.33 0.11
C ILE A 21 32.39 6.22 -0.37
N LEU A 22 32.67 5.43 -1.42
CA LEU A 22 34.00 5.29 -1.98
C LEU A 22 34.54 6.63 -2.51
N TYR A 23 33.68 7.43 -3.11
CA TYR A 23 34.05 8.77 -3.59
C TYR A 23 34.39 9.72 -2.44
N VAL A 24 33.66 9.70 -1.32
CA VAL A 24 33.96 10.47 -0.11
C VAL A 24 35.32 10.06 0.47
N ILE A 25 35.59 8.76 0.56
CA ILE A 25 36.90 8.25 1.03
C ILE A 25 38.04 8.71 0.12
N TYR A 26 37.84 8.65 -1.20
CA TYR A 26 38.82 9.10 -2.18
C TYR A 26 39.11 10.61 -2.06
N ILE A 27 38.08 11.43 -1.96
CA ILE A 27 38.25 12.88 -1.77
C ILE A 27 38.92 13.19 -0.44
N SER A 28 38.53 12.50 0.65
CA SER A 28 39.18 12.66 1.96
C SER A 28 40.67 12.34 1.89
N HIS A 29 41.05 11.31 1.13
CA HIS A 29 42.44 10.99 0.89
C HIS A 29 43.18 12.13 0.16
N CYS A 30 42.62 12.64 -0.94
CA CYS A 30 43.23 13.73 -1.68
C CYS A 30 43.38 15.01 -0.83
N CYS A 31 42.34 15.36 -0.06
CA CYS A 31 42.36 16.50 0.86
C CYS A 31 43.39 16.32 1.99
N ALA A 32 43.55 15.10 2.54
CA ALA A 32 44.55 14.80 3.55
C ALA A 32 45.99 14.98 3.01
N CYS A 33 46.24 14.55 1.77
CA CYS A 33 47.52 14.76 1.11
C CYS A 33 47.81 16.25 0.91
N LEU A 34 46.81 17.04 0.46
CA LEU A 34 46.95 18.49 0.29
C LEU A 34 47.18 19.21 1.62
N PHE A 35 46.49 18.80 2.69
CA PHE A 35 46.67 19.37 4.04
C PHE A 35 48.04 19.11 4.61
N ILE A 36 48.61 17.91 4.38
CA ILE A 36 50.01 17.60 4.75
C ILE A 36 51.00 18.45 3.97
N GLN A 37 50.78 18.63 2.66
CA GLN A 37 51.62 19.45 1.82
C GLN A 37 51.61 20.92 2.27
N LEU A 38 50.44 21.52 2.50
CA LEU A 38 50.28 22.85 3.06
C LEU A 38 51.02 23.01 4.42
N GLY A 39 50.85 22.03 5.30
CA GLY A 39 51.50 22.06 6.60
C GLY A 39 53.05 21.99 6.51
N LYS A 40 53.63 21.36 5.47
CA LYS A 40 55.07 21.30 5.25
C LYS A 40 55.64 22.55 4.56
N GLU A 41 54.97 23.10 3.57
CA GLU A 41 55.42 24.24 2.79
C GLU A 41 55.37 25.55 3.57
N MET A 42 54.40 25.72 4.45
CA MET A 42 54.19 26.92 5.25
C MET A 42 54.96 26.92 6.60
N SER A 43 55.81 25.95 6.80
CA SER A 43 56.60 25.86 8.02
C SER A 43 57.83 26.75 7.99
N CYS A 44 58.03 27.48 9.07
CA CYS A 44 59.27 28.18 9.28
C CYS A 44 60.43 27.20 9.42
N PRO A 45 61.45 27.21 8.60
CA PRO A 45 62.60 26.32 8.70
C PRO A 45 63.52 26.76 9.90
N GLY A 46 63.56 25.94 10.96
CA GLY A 46 64.57 26.03 12.00
C GLY A 46 64.13 26.71 13.31
N PRO A 47 64.99 26.64 14.33
CA PRO A 47 64.79 27.29 15.63
C PRO A 47 65.08 28.76 15.52
N THR A 48 64.15 29.52 14.91
CA THR A 48 64.27 30.97 14.88
C THR A 48 63.71 31.58 16.11
N THR A 49 64.48 32.44 16.76
CA THR A 49 64.09 33.34 17.85
C THR A 49 63.06 34.39 17.43
N ASP A 50 62.62 34.37 16.19
CA ASP A 50 61.60 35.27 15.65
C ASP A 50 60.19 34.83 16.12
N THR A 51 59.68 35.57 17.11
CA THR A 51 58.33 35.45 17.67
C THR A 51 57.21 35.76 16.67
N SER A 52 57.52 36.11 15.44
CA SER A 52 56.54 36.51 14.38
C SER A 52 56.07 35.34 13.47
N CYS A 53 56.71 34.19 13.56
CA CYS A 53 56.42 33.06 12.65
C CYS A 53 55.49 32.05 13.29
N THR A 54 54.29 31.95 12.71
CA THR A 54 53.28 30.94 13.12
C THR A 54 53.67 29.55 12.64
N LYS A 55 53.75 28.57 13.57
CA LYS A 55 54.00 27.19 13.22
C LYS A 55 52.79 26.56 12.59
N SER A 56 53.01 25.75 11.53
CA SER A 56 51.90 24.96 10.96
C SER A 56 51.41 23.88 11.92
N TRP A 57 50.23 23.29 11.62
CA TRP A 57 49.63 22.23 12.43
C TRP A 57 50.58 21.04 12.64
N ILE A 58 51.49 20.73 11.69
CA ILE A 58 52.45 19.63 11.79
C ILE A 58 53.46 19.92 12.90
N TYR A 59 54.02 21.13 12.93
CA TYR A 59 55.06 21.51 13.89
C TYR A 59 54.49 21.84 15.24
N GLU A 60 53.33 22.44 15.32
CA GLU A 60 52.66 22.72 16.59
C GLU A 60 52.34 21.45 17.36
N ASN A 61 51.94 20.38 16.67
CA ASN A 61 51.60 19.09 17.29
C ASN A 61 52.79 18.12 17.31
N ALA A 62 54.03 18.57 17.03
CA ALA A 62 55.24 17.77 17.00
C ALA A 62 55.15 16.52 16.10
N PHE A 63 54.44 16.64 14.99
CA PHE A 63 54.31 15.57 13.98
C PHE A 63 55.54 15.48 13.06
N ASP A 64 56.39 16.50 13.05
CA ASP A 64 57.67 16.53 12.33
C ASP A 64 58.62 15.39 12.70
N LYS A 65 58.51 14.89 13.93
CA LYS A 65 59.30 13.79 14.48
C LYS A 65 58.64 12.41 14.37
N LYS A 66 57.39 12.36 13.84
CA LYS A 66 56.64 11.10 13.73
C LYS A 66 56.80 10.46 12.34
N ASN A 67 56.52 9.14 12.26
CA ASN A 67 56.47 8.41 11.01
C ASN A 67 55.42 9.00 10.06
N TYR A 68 55.71 9.03 8.75
CA TYR A 68 54.80 9.51 7.73
C TYR A 68 53.37 8.88 7.81
N SER A 69 53.32 7.57 8.15
CA SER A 69 52.02 6.87 8.31
C SER A 69 51.18 7.49 9.42
N SER A 70 51.79 7.89 10.54
CA SER A 70 51.09 8.53 11.66
C SER A 70 50.58 9.91 11.26
N VAL A 71 51.38 10.70 10.57
CA VAL A 71 51.00 12.03 10.08
C VAL A 71 49.82 11.92 9.09
N TYR A 72 49.84 10.94 8.19
CA TYR A 72 48.77 10.68 7.27
C TYR A 72 47.48 10.27 7.97
N ILE A 73 47.52 9.36 8.94
CA ILE A 73 46.33 8.91 9.69
C ILE A 73 45.70 10.09 10.43
N PHE A 74 46.49 10.97 11.04
CA PHE A 74 45.97 12.15 11.73
C PHE A 74 45.37 13.16 10.77
N ALA A 75 46.03 13.42 9.62
CA ALA A 75 45.47 14.30 8.60
C ALA A 75 44.16 13.76 8.01
N PHE A 76 44.13 12.45 7.72
CA PHE A 76 42.92 11.80 7.21
C PHE A 76 41.78 11.81 8.25
N TYR A 77 42.09 11.53 9.53
CA TYR A 77 41.11 11.60 10.62
C TYR A 77 40.51 13.01 10.71
N TRP A 78 41.32 14.06 10.75
CA TRP A 78 40.85 15.42 10.85
C TRP A 78 40.03 15.84 9.62
N ILE A 79 40.46 15.52 8.41
CA ILE A 79 39.71 15.77 7.18
C ILE A 79 38.35 15.07 7.21
N PHE A 80 38.34 13.80 7.63
CA PHE A 80 37.11 13.01 7.71
C PHE A 80 36.14 13.58 8.77
N GLU A 81 36.66 14.01 9.91
CA GLU A 81 35.91 14.68 10.96
C GLU A 81 35.24 15.97 10.47
N VAL A 82 35.97 16.79 9.71
CA VAL A 82 35.43 18.03 9.11
C VAL A 82 34.38 17.73 8.05
N ILE A 83 34.64 16.79 7.14
CA ILE A 83 33.69 16.41 6.06
C ILE A 83 32.40 15.81 6.65
N THR A 84 32.49 15.05 7.73
CA THR A 84 31.31 14.48 8.41
C THR A 84 30.63 15.45 9.39
N THR A 85 31.12 16.70 9.45
CA THR A 85 30.56 17.78 10.31
C THR A 85 30.57 17.48 11.81
N VAL A 86 31.43 16.58 12.29
CA VAL A 86 31.54 16.21 13.69
C VAL A 86 32.27 17.29 14.50
N GLY A 87 33.49 17.72 14.05
CA GLY A 87 34.23 18.86 14.58
C GLY A 87 34.57 18.78 16.08
N TYR A 88 35.31 17.76 16.52
CA TYR A 88 35.77 17.67 17.93
C TYR A 88 36.66 18.83 18.35
N GLY A 89 37.37 19.44 17.38
CA GLY A 89 38.25 20.59 17.66
C GLY A 89 39.60 20.19 18.32
N ASP A 90 39.96 18.93 18.31
CA ASP A 90 41.21 18.40 18.85
C ASP A 90 42.39 18.78 17.95
N TYR A 91 42.18 18.91 16.65
CA TYR A 91 43.12 19.42 15.64
C TYR A 91 42.52 20.57 14.86
N SER A 92 43.35 21.57 14.53
CA SER A 92 42.91 22.73 13.72
C SER A 92 44.08 23.30 12.93
N GLY A 93 43.79 23.99 11.85
CA GLY A 93 44.77 24.82 11.14
C GLY A 93 45.34 25.89 12.08
N LYS A 94 46.58 26.30 11.84
CA LYS A 94 47.31 27.33 12.65
C LYS A 94 47.74 28.50 11.80
N THR A 95 47.91 28.30 10.49
CA THR A 95 48.33 29.34 9.55
C THR A 95 47.16 29.87 8.75
N GLN A 96 47.27 31.06 8.19
CA GLN A 96 46.19 31.69 7.39
C GLN A 96 45.78 30.80 6.20
N ASN A 97 46.71 30.14 5.53
CA ASN A 97 46.38 29.27 4.39
C ASN A 97 45.70 27.98 4.83
N GLU A 98 46.06 27.44 5.99
CA GLU A 98 45.36 26.29 6.63
C GLU A 98 43.91 26.66 6.97
N TYR A 99 43.64 27.88 7.49
CA TYR A 99 42.29 28.35 7.73
C TYR A 99 41.46 28.50 6.47
N ILE A 100 42.06 29.07 5.40
CA ILE A 100 41.38 29.18 4.08
C ILE A 100 41.03 27.76 3.56
N PHE A 101 42.00 26.83 3.66
CA PHE A 101 41.74 25.44 3.28
C PHE A 101 40.62 24.79 4.14
N SER A 102 40.60 25.04 5.44
CA SER A 102 39.56 24.54 6.34
C SER A 102 38.17 25.05 5.95
N ILE A 103 38.02 26.33 5.67
CA ILE A 103 36.75 26.93 5.19
C ILE A 103 36.25 26.25 3.91
N LEU A 104 37.16 26.09 2.92
CA LEU A 104 36.79 25.39 1.69
C LEU A 104 36.38 23.92 1.93
N LEU A 105 37.08 23.24 2.84
CA LEU A 105 36.79 21.88 3.22
C LEU A 105 35.43 21.75 3.92
N GLU A 106 35.07 22.70 4.81
CA GLU A 106 33.75 22.76 5.47
C GLU A 106 32.60 22.90 4.49
N PHE A 107 32.72 23.78 3.50
CA PHE A 107 31.71 23.89 2.42
C PHE A 107 31.60 22.61 1.59
N LEU A 108 32.71 21.98 1.28
CA LEU A 108 32.77 20.71 0.58
C LEU A 108 32.09 19.60 1.43
N GLY A 109 32.41 19.54 2.72
CA GLY A 109 31.83 18.61 3.69
C GLY A 109 30.32 18.76 3.80
N LEU A 110 29.82 19.98 3.94
CA LEU A 110 28.37 20.26 3.99
C LEU A 110 27.64 19.75 2.74
N THR A 111 28.24 19.97 1.57
CA THR A 111 27.69 19.50 0.30
C THR A 111 27.61 17.97 0.25
N PHE A 112 28.70 17.28 0.61
CA PHE A 112 28.72 15.81 0.64
C PHE A 112 27.76 15.23 1.66
N PHE A 113 27.70 15.82 2.85
CA PHE A 113 26.77 15.36 3.87
C PHE A 113 25.32 15.45 3.41
N SER A 114 24.97 16.55 2.72
CA SER A 114 23.63 16.73 2.13
C SER A 114 23.30 15.64 1.09
N PHE A 115 24.25 15.29 0.22
CA PHE A 115 24.08 14.19 -0.75
C PHE A 115 23.95 12.83 -0.08
N LEU A 116 24.74 12.55 0.96
CA LEU A 116 24.65 11.31 1.73
C LEU A 116 23.27 11.17 2.36
N MET A 117 22.78 12.20 3.04
CA MET A 117 21.45 12.18 3.66
C MET A 117 20.33 12.04 2.64
N GLY A 118 20.42 12.72 1.50
CA GLY A 118 19.49 12.55 0.39
C GLY A 118 19.47 11.13 -0.17
N SER A 119 20.63 10.51 -0.35
CA SER A 119 20.75 9.12 -0.81
C SER A 119 20.18 8.11 0.18
N ILE A 120 20.46 8.28 1.47
CA ILE A 120 19.90 7.46 2.55
C ILE A 120 18.38 7.57 2.56
N THR A 121 17.85 8.79 2.55
CA THR A 121 16.40 9.05 2.51
C THR A 121 15.75 8.42 1.29
N SER A 122 16.38 8.51 0.11
CA SER A 122 15.89 7.88 -1.12
C SER A 122 15.81 6.36 -1.00
N ILE A 123 16.80 5.71 -0.39
CA ILE A 123 16.81 4.25 -0.19
C ILE A 123 15.65 3.82 0.72
N PHE A 124 15.42 4.55 1.80
CA PHE A 124 14.33 4.25 2.74
C PHE A 124 12.95 4.58 2.15
N SER A 125 12.79 5.71 1.46
CA SER A 125 11.49 6.11 0.88
C SER A 125 11.07 5.27 -0.32
N THR A 126 11.99 4.57 -0.99
CA THR A 126 11.64 3.72 -2.15
C THR A 126 10.99 2.39 -1.73
N SER A 127 11.07 2.05 -0.45
CA SER A 127 10.63 0.75 0.08
C SER A 127 9.10 0.60 0.14
N ASP A 128 8.33 1.67 0.36
CA ASP A 128 6.96 1.54 0.87
C ASP A 128 5.92 2.42 0.17
N ASN A 129 6.10 2.74 -1.12
CA ASN A 129 5.18 3.62 -1.87
C ASN A 129 3.69 3.18 -1.81
N PHE A 130 3.41 1.91 -1.54
CA PHE A 130 2.04 1.41 -1.44
C PHE A 130 1.46 1.60 -0.04
N ASP A 131 2.25 1.36 0.98
CA ASP A 131 1.85 1.58 2.38
C ASP A 131 1.72 3.09 2.66
N ASP A 132 2.61 3.92 2.08
CA ASP A 132 2.53 5.38 2.12
C ASP A 132 1.22 5.91 1.51
N LEU A 133 0.71 5.30 0.42
CA LEU A 133 -0.56 5.70 -0.19
C LEU A 133 -1.75 5.38 0.72
N ILE A 134 -1.73 4.23 1.39
CA ILE A 134 -2.75 3.87 2.38
C ILE A 134 -2.70 4.88 3.55
N GLU A 135 -1.52 5.18 4.06
CA GLU A 135 -1.32 6.13 5.16
C GLU A 135 -1.81 7.54 4.79
N GLN A 136 -1.50 8.03 3.58
CA GLN A 136 -2.03 9.31 3.08
C GLN A 136 -3.56 9.34 3.00
N LYS A 137 -4.21 8.24 2.61
CA LYS A 137 -5.68 8.16 2.60
C LYS A 137 -6.24 8.15 4.03
N LEU A 138 -5.58 7.47 4.96
CA LEU A 138 -5.96 7.47 6.37
C LEU A 138 -5.77 8.84 7.01
N ASP A 139 -4.68 9.53 6.74
CA ASP A 139 -4.44 10.91 7.18
C ASP A 139 -5.50 11.87 6.63
N SER A 140 -5.89 11.70 5.37
CA SER A 140 -6.97 12.47 4.75
C SER A 140 -8.31 12.23 5.45
N LEU A 141 -8.60 10.97 5.83
CA LEU A 141 -9.78 10.61 6.62
C LEU A 141 -9.74 11.29 7.99
N ASP A 142 -8.60 11.25 8.69
CA ASP A 142 -8.43 11.87 10.01
C ASP A 142 -8.60 13.38 9.98
N MET A 143 -8.05 14.04 8.96
CA MET A 143 -8.23 15.47 8.74
C MET A 143 -9.70 15.82 8.49
N TRP A 144 -10.39 15.01 7.68
CA TRP A 144 -11.81 15.21 7.37
C TRP A 144 -12.69 15.05 8.63
N ILE A 145 -12.44 14.03 9.45
CA ILE A 145 -13.14 13.79 10.72
C ILE A 145 -12.92 14.94 11.69
N LYS A 146 -11.67 15.37 11.90
CA LYS A 146 -11.33 16.52 12.75
C LYS A 146 -12.05 17.78 12.28
N LYS A 147 -12.19 17.99 10.97
CA LYS A 147 -12.90 19.12 10.38
C LYS A 147 -14.40 19.08 10.71
N ILE A 148 -15.03 17.91 10.61
CA ILE A 148 -16.46 17.72 10.93
C ILE A 148 -16.69 17.94 12.43
N GLU A 149 -15.90 17.35 13.30
CA GLU A 149 -16.00 17.52 14.75
C GLU A 149 -15.81 18.97 15.17
N LYS A 150 -14.90 19.69 14.52
CA LYS A 150 -14.69 21.12 14.77
C LYS A 150 -15.84 21.99 14.28
N SER A 151 -16.49 21.59 13.16
CA SER A 151 -17.58 22.36 12.54
C SER A 151 -18.92 22.16 13.27
N ASN A 152 -19.19 20.96 13.79
CA ASN A 152 -20.48 20.56 14.35
C ASN A 152 -20.36 20.18 15.85
N LYS A 153 -19.98 21.10 16.70
CA LYS A 153 -19.99 20.86 18.15
C LYS A 153 -21.43 20.75 18.67
N PRO A 154 -21.80 19.73 19.45
CA PRO A 154 -20.99 18.74 20.18
C PRO A 154 -20.91 17.35 19.52
N PHE A 155 -20.77 17.25 18.20
CA PHE A 155 -20.77 15.96 17.49
C PHE A 155 -19.39 15.30 17.58
N HIS A 156 -19.34 14.09 18.12
CA HIS A 156 -18.18 13.19 18.09
C HIS A 156 -18.54 11.90 17.35
N ILE A 157 -17.67 11.46 16.47
CA ILE A 157 -17.84 10.19 15.79
C ILE A 157 -17.57 9.05 16.79
N GLN A 158 -18.45 8.06 16.82
CA GLN A 158 -18.24 6.90 17.68
C GLN A 158 -16.96 6.17 17.32
N PRO A 159 -16.11 5.79 18.29
CA PRO A 159 -14.84 5.10 18.02
C PRO A 159 -15.00 3.81 17.22
N THR A 160 -16.12 3.10 17.38
CA THR A 160 -16.47 1.89 16.62
C THR A 160 -16.63 2.21 15.14
N LEU A 161 -17.39 3.26 14.81
CA LEU A 161 -17.60 3.70 13.43
C LEU A 161 -16.28 4.17 12.79
N TYR A 162 -15.46 4.91 13.53
CA TYR A 162 -14.15 5.32 13.06
C TYR A 162 -13.26 4.12 12.68
N ASN A 163 -13.16 3.15 13.58
CA ASN A 163 -12.38 1.93 13.35
C ASN A 163 -12.91 1.11 12.17
N ASP A 164 -14.22 1.07 11.97
CA ASP A 164 -14.84 0.38 10.84
C ASP A 164 -14.52 1.07 9.51
N ILE A 165 -14.56 2.41 9.48
CA ILE A 165 -14.21 3.19 8.29
C ILE A 165 -12.71 3.02 7.98
N ARG A 166 -11.84 3.07 9.00
CA ARG A 166 -10.41 2.89 8.84
C ARG A 166 -10.08 1.52 8.24
N LYS A 167 -10.62 0.45 8.81
CA LYS A 167 -10.47 -0.91 8.27
C LYS A 167 -11.01 -1.03 6.84
N TYR A 168 -12.13 -0.35 6.55
CA TYR A 168 -12.67 -0.33 5.20
C TYR A 168 -11.68 0.31 4.21
N VAL A 169 -11.10 1.46 4.55
CA VAL A 169 -10.10 2.13 3.69
C VAL A 169 -8.88 1.25 3.45
N GLU A 170 -8.32 0.65 4.51
CA GLU A 170 -7.16 -0.26 4.42
C GLU A 170 -7.45 -1.47 3.50
N GLN A 171 -8.59 -2.10 3.66
CA GLN A 171 -8.94 -3.30 2.89
C GLN A 171 -9.46 -2.99 1.48
N ALA A 172 -10.20 -1.89 1.30
CA ALA A 172 -10.67 -1.46 0.00
C ALA A 172 -9.49 -1.16 -0.94
N PHE A 173 -8.46 -0.50 -0.43
CA PHE A 173 -7.27 -0.18 -1.22
C PHE A 173 -6.53 -1.43 -1.74
N LEU A 174 -6.56 -2.53 -0.99
CA LEU A 174 -5.93 -3.80 -1.40
C LEU A 174 -6.69 -4.54 -2.51
N TYR A 175 -8.01 -4.32 -2.63
CA TYR A 175 -8.88 -5.12 -3.50
C TYR A 175 -9.64 -4.30 -4.55
N ASP A 176 -9.61 -2.97 -4.46
CA ASP A 176 -10.32 -2.09 -5.39
C ASP A 176 -9.41 -1.69 -6.55
N PHE A 177 -9.65 -2.29 -7.71
CA PHE A 177 -8.90 -1.98 -8.92
C PHE A 177 -9.10 -0.53 -9.39
N ASN A 178 -10.29 0.06 -9.17
CA ASN A 178 -10.55 1.43 -9.58
C ASN A 178 -9.70 2.42 -8.81
N LEU A 179 -9.55 2.22 -7.50
CA LEU A 179 -8.67 3.08 -6.68
C LEU A 179 -7.22 3.02 -7.17
N VAL A 180 -6.74 1.83 -7.54
CA VAL A 180 -5.39 1.66 -8.10
C VAL A 180 -5.28 2.31 -9.49
N ILE A 181 -6.30 2.20 -10.33
CA ILE A 181 -6.33 2.79 -11.68
C ILE A 181 -6.41 4.32 -11.61
N GLU A 182 -7.24 4.87 -10.72
CA GLU A 182 -7.38 6.31 -10.53
C GLU A 182 -6.11 6.95 -9.99
N GLU A 183 -5.39 6.29 -9.09
CA GLU A 183 -4.13 6.78 -8.52
C GLU A 183 -2.99 6.80 -9.55
N PHE A 184 -2.98 5.85 -10.49
CA PHE A 184 -1.94 5.75 -11.52
C PHE A 184 -2.39 6.24 -12.89
N SER A 185 -2.24 7.53 -13.15
CA SER A 185 -2.61 8.18 -14.42
C SER A 185 -2.02 7.54 -15.68
N PHE A 186 -0.90 6.80 -15.57
CA PHE A 186 -0.28 6.10 -16.70
C PHE A 186 -1.22 5.06 -17.34
N TYR A 187 -2.16 4.50 -16.55
CA TYR A 187 -3.13 3.53 -17.08
C TYR A 187 -3.99 4.14 -18.19
N GLN A 188 -4.37 5.41 -18.05
CA GLN A 188 -5.13 6.14 -19.06
C GLN A 188 -4.31 6.49 -20.31
N GLN A 189 -2.98 6.50 -20.20
CA GLN A 189 -2.06 6.86 -21.28
C GLN A 189 -1.70 5.67 -22.18
N ILE A 190 -1.88 4.44 -21.72
CA ILE A 190 -1.61 3.24 -22.51
C ILE A 190 -2.79 2.88 -23.40
N THR A 191 -2.51 2.19 -24.52
CA THR A 191 -3.56 1.80 -25.45
C THR A 191 -4.59 0.83 -24.84
N PRO A 192 -5.86 0.82 -25.27
CA PRO A 192 -6.89 -0.09 -24.72
C PRO A 192 -6.48 -1.57 -24.75
N LYS A 193 -5.75 -1.98 -25.77
CA LYS A 193 -5.21 -3.35 -25.84
C LYS A 193 -4.23 -3.63 -24.72
N MET A 194 -3.29 -2.71 -24.45
CA MET A 194 -2.33 -2.85 -23.34
C MET A 194 -3.01 -2.80 -21.98
N GLN A 195 -4.07 -1.99 -21.82
CA GLN A 195 -4.88 -1.96 -20.60
C GLN A 195 -5.50 -3.35 -20.34
N THR A 196 -6.10 -3.94 -21.36
CA THR A 196 -6.71 -5.27 -21.29
C THR A 196 -5.66 -6.34 -20.97
N ASP A 197 -4.53 -6.36 -21.68
CA ASP A 197 -3.44 -7.31 -21.47
C ASP A 197 -2.84 -7.18 -20.06
N LEU A 198 -2.67 -5.95 -19.57
CA LEU A 198 -2.16 -5.69 -18.21
C LEU A 198 -3.07 -6.29 -17.15
N ILE A 199 -4.38 -6.05 -17.24
CA ILE A 199 -5.36 -6.54 -16.28
C ILE A 199 -5.45 -8.07 -16.30
N GLN A 200 -5.57 -8.67 -17.48
CA GLN A 200 -5.67 -10.13 -17.63
C GLN A 200 -4.45 -10.89 -17.10
N ASN A 201 -3.27 -10.28 -17.16
CA ASN A 201 -2.04 -10.87 -16.65
C ASN A 201 -1.82 -10.61 -15.16
N THR A 202 -2.68 -9.84 -14.48
CA THR A 202 -2.56 -9.68 -13.03
C THR A 202 -3.03 -10.95 -12.30
N ARG A 203 -2.27 -11.36 -11.30
CA ARG A 203 -2.57 -12.54 -10.50
C ARG A 203 -3.95 -12.44 -9.84
N VAL A 204 -4.30 -11.26 -9.36
CA VAL A 204 -5.58 -11.01 -8.67
C VAL A 204 -6.77 -11.22 -9.60
N PHE A 205 -6.66 -10.76 -10.85
CA PHE A 205 -7.69 -10.97 -11.88
C PHE A 205 -7.86 -12.47 -12.16
N GLN A 206 -6.78 -13.20 -12.43
CA GLN A 206 -6.81 -14.63 -12.71
C GLN A 206 -7.35 -15.45 -11.55
N GLU A 207 -7.00 -15.11 -10.31
CA GLU A 207 -7.54 -15.74 -9.11
C GLU A 207 -9.04 -15.46 -8.95
N PHE A 208 -9.48 -14.23 -9.26
CA PHE A 208 -10.90 -13.86 -9.18
C PHE A 208 -11.71 -14.61 -10.25
N GLU A 209 -11.28 -14.60 -11.50
CA GLU A 209 -11.92 -15.31 -12.60
C GLU A 209 -12.04 -16.81 -12.30
N ARG A 210 -10.95 -17.45 -11.83
CA ARG A 210 -10.95 -18.86 -11.45
C ARG A 210 -11.90 -19.14 -10.28
N SER A 211 -11.93 -18.27 -9.28
CA SER A 211 -12.76 -18.45 -8.08
C SER A 211 -14.26 -18.38 -8.40
N PHE A 212 -14.64 -17.55 -9.37
CA PHE A 212 -16.02 -17.37 -9.82
C PHE A 212 -16.27 -17.95 -11.21
N ASN A 213 -15.53 -19.00 -11.59
CA ASN A 213 -15.62 -19.60 -12.92
C ASN A 213 -17.07 -19.95 -13.32
N HIS A 214 -17.89 -20.45 -12.37
CA HIS A 214 -19.30 -20.77 -12.60
C HIS A 214 -20.18 -19.57 -12.99
N PHE A 215 -19.72 -18.32 -12.73
CA PHE A 215 -20.35 -17.11 -13.24
C PHE A 215 -19.79 -16.73 -14.62
N PHE A 216 -18.45 -16.74 -14.74
CA PHE A 216 -17.74 -16.28 -15.93
C PHE A 216 -17.72 -17.30 -17.10
N ASP A 217 -18.01 -18.56 -16.80
CA ASP A 217 -18.15 -19.62 -17.79
C ASP A 217 -19.18 -19.24 -18.84
N GLU A 218 -19.10 -19.17 -20.04
CA GLU A 218 -19.99 -18.64 -21.08
C GLU A 218 -20.05 -17.09 -21.19
N CYS A 219 -19.20 -16.36 -20.48
CA CYS A 219 -19.10 -14.90 -20.63
C CYS A 219 -18.03 -14.55 -21.68
N GLU A 220 -18.31 -13.53 -22.49
CA GLU A 220 -17.31 -12.97 -23.38
C GLU A 220 -16.17 -12.31 -22.57
N ARG A 221 -14.92 -12.47 -23.04
CA ARG A 221 -13.77 -11.88 -22.36
C ARG A 221 -13.85 -10.38 -22.16
N GLY A 222 -14.42 -9.65 -23.14
CA GLY A 222 -14.65 -8.22 -23.03
C GLY A 222 -15.57 -7.86 -21.86
N PHE A 223 -16.67 -8.62 -21.68
CA PHE A 223 -17.57 -8.47 -20.54
C PHE A 223 -16.86 -8.76 -19.21
N THR A 224 -16.13 -9.86 -19.13
CA THR A 224 -15.40 -10.24 -17.90
C THR A 224 -14.40 -9.16 -17.47
N ASN A 225 -13.62 -8.63 -18.40
CA ASN A 225 -12.66 -7.57 -18.14
C ASN A 225 -13.33 -6.31 -17.60
N GLU A 226 -14.35 -5.83 -18.33
CA GLU A 226 -15.09 -4.63 -17.94
C GLU A 226 -15.82 -4.81 -16.61
N LEU A 227 -16.36 -6.00 -16.34
CA LEU A 227 -17.02 -6.26 -15.08
C LEU A 227 -16.03 -6.18 -13.91
N ILE A 228 -14.89 -6.87 -14.01
CA ILE A 228 -13.90 -6.93 -12.91
C ILE A 228 -13.25 -5.58 -12.65
N ILE A 229 -12.96 -4.79 -13.70
CA ILE A 229 -12.41 -3.43 -13.55
C ILE A 229 -13.39 -2.53 -12.79
N ASN A 230 -14.69 -2.69 -13.02
CA ASN A 230 -15.72 -1.85 -12.40
C ASN A 230 -16.24 -2.42 -11.07
N MET A 231 -15.58 -3.42 -10.52
CA MET A 231 -15.89 -3.93 -9.18
C MET A 231 -15.27 -3.05 -8.11
N PHE A 232 -15.99 -2.87 -7.04
CA PHE A 232 -15.52 -2.20 -5.83
C PHE A 232 -15.73 -3.09 -4.60
N CYS A 233 -14.95 -2.84 -3.56
CA CYS A 233 -14.96 -3.61 -2.33
C CYS A 233 -16.05 -3.14 -1.38
N ARG A 234 -16.75 -4.08 -0.71
CA ARG A 234 -17.67 -3.82 0.40
C ARG A 234 -17.34 -4.77 1.55
N ILE A 235 -17.22 -4.21 2.73
CA ILE A 235 -16.97 -4.97 3.95
C ILE A 235 -18.17 -4.85 4.86
N PHE A 236 -18.68 -5.98 5.30
CA PHE A 236 -19.78 -6.04 6.24
C PHE A 236 -19.34 -6.73 7.52
N GLN A 237 -19.70 -6.14 8.63
CA GLN A 237 -19.62 -6.78 9.91
C GLN A 237 -20.54 -8.01 9.96
N GLN A 238 -20.28 -8.85 10.90
CA GLN A 238 -21.11 -10.03 11.15
C GLN A 238 -22.53 -9.64 11.59
N ASN A 239 -23.48 -10.52 11.31
CA ASN A 239 -24.90 -10.36 11.68
C ASN A 239 -25.57 -9.12 11.05
N ARG A 240 -25.05 -8.59 9.92
CA ARG A 240 -25.63 -7.45 9.20
C ARG A 240 -26.47 -7.91 8.02
N VAL A 241 -27.60 -7.24 7.81
CA VAL A 241 -28.46 -7.46 6.63
C VAL A 241 -27.85 -6.76 5.43
N VAL A 242 -27.53 -7.52 4.40
CA VAL A 242 -27.00 -7.02 3.12
C VAL A 242 -28.12 -6.65 2.15
N ILE A 243 -29.11 -7.52 2.01
CA ILE A 243 -30.32 -7.26 1.21
C ILE A 243 -31.54 -7.55 2.09
N SER A 244 -32.41 -6.55 2.25
CA SER A 244 -33.64 -6.66 3.02
C SER A 244 -34.79 -7.19 2.16
N TYR A 245 -35.82 -7.74 2.80
CA TYR A 245 -37.06 -8.17 2.16
C TYR A 245 -37.75 -6.99 1.47
N LYS A 246 -38.33 -7.24 0.29
CA LYS A 246 -38.98 -6.23 -0.56
C LYS A 246 -38.12 -5.03 -0.94
N SER A 247 -36.79 -5.04 -0.66
CA SER A 247 -35.90 -3.96 -1.07
C SER A 247 -35.54 -4.06 -2.55
N ASN A 248 -35.26 -2.90 -3.15
CA ASN A 248 -34.64 -2.82 -4.47
C ASN A 248 -33.15 -3.09 -4.34
N VAL A 249 -32.65 -4.10 -5.04
CA VAL A 249 -31.24 -4.44 -5.04
C VAL A 249 -30.48 -3.46 -5.96
N LYS A 250 -29.50 -2.79 -5.38
CA LYS A 250 -28.71 -1.76 -6.08
C LYS A 250 -27.35 -2.28 -6.54
N GLU A 251 -26.88 -3.38 -6.00
CA GLU A 251 -25.55 -3.94 -6.24
C GLU A 251 -25.63 -5.46 -6.36
N MET A 252 -24.79 -6.04 -7.20
CA MET A 252 -24.56 -7.48 -7.26
C MET A 252 -23.34 -7.80 -6.43
N PHE A 253 -23.37 -8.87 -5.64
CA PHE A 253 -22.38 -9.23 -4.63
C PHE A 253 -21.69 -10.54 -4.98
N PHE A 254 -20.36 -10.55 -4.96
CA PHE A 254 -19.50 -11.73 -5.06
C PHE A 254 -18.78 -11.94 -3.71
N ILE A 255 -18.97 -13.08 -3.07
CA ILE A 255 -18.44 -13.37 -1.73
C ILE A 255 -16.95 -13.74 -1.87
N ARG A 256 -16.05 -12.81 -1.56
CA ARG A 256 -14.61 -13.08 -1.55
C ARG A 256 -14.19 -13.79 -0.25
N GLN A 257 -14.80 -13.43 0.88
CA GLN A 257 -14.52 -14.00 2.19
C GLN A 257 -15.76 -14.00 3.08
N GLY A 258 -15.95 -15.07 3.85
CA GLY A 258 -17.06 -15.23 4.76
C GLY A 258 -18.20 -16.06 4.19
N ILE A 259 -19.33 -16.04 4.89
CA ILE A 259 -20.55 -16.82 4.58
C ILE A 259 -21.77 -15.92 4.74
N VAL A 260 -22.73 -16.04 3.82
CA VAL A 260 -24.01 -15.32 3.88
C VAL A 260 -25.14 -16.31 4.12
N GLN A 261 -26.02 -15.97 5.04
CA GLN A 261 -27.26 -16.71 5.32
C GLN A 261 -28.39 -16.11 4.53
N VAL A 262 -29.24 -16.98 3.96
CA VAL A 262 -30.43 -16.58 3.23
C VAL A 262 -31.67 -17.00 4.01
N PHE A 263 -32.56 -16.05 4.29
CA PHE A 263 -33.78 -16.23 5.05
C PHE A 263 -35.00 -15.96 4.20
N ASN A 264 -36.07 -16.61 4.55
CA ASN A 264 -37.43 -16.22 4.13
C ASN A 264 -38.01 -15.24 5.15
N ASN A 265 -38.54 -14.13 4.71
CA ASN A 265 -39.24 -13.20 5.57
C ASN A 265 -40.75 -13.39 5.38
N ASP A 266 -41.28 -14.56 5.72
CA ASP A 266 -42.72 -14.69 5.90
C ASP A 266 -43.06 -14.10 7.29
N ASN A 267 -44.18 -13.35 7.34
CA ASN A 267 -44.60 -12.52 8.48
C ASN A 267 -44.94 -13.31 9.78
N ASP A 268 -44.75 -14.61 9.78
CA ASP A 268 -45.00 -15.46 10.97
C ASP A 268 -43.81 -15.33 11.95
N GLU A 269 -44.10 -14.80 13.12
CA GLU A 269 -43.12 -14.56 14.20
C GLU A 269 -42.35 -15.83 14.64
N LYS A 270 -42.90 -17.02 14.39
CA LYS A 270 -42.28 -18.31 14.70
C LYS A 270 -41.25 -18.80 13.67
N GLU A 271 -41.25 -18.26 12.45
CA GLU A 271 -40.33 -18.67 11.37
C GLU A 271 -39.22 -17.63 11.02
N LYS A 272 -39.14 -16.55 11.82
CA LYS A 272 -38.19 -15.44 11.57
C LYS A 272 -36.73 -15.84 11.43
N ASP A 273 -36.34 -17.03 11.92
CA ASP A 273 -34.91 -17.45 11.97
C ASP A 273 -34.61 -18.72 11.15
N LYS A 274 -35.53 -19.18 10.29
CA LYS A 274 -35.27 -20.40 9.52
C LYS A 274 -34.42 -20.10 8.32
N THR A 275 -33.11 -20.38 8.42
CA THR A 275 -32.16 -20.25 7.32
C THR A 275 -32.51 -21.24 6.21
N ILE A 276 -32.77 -20.75 5.01
CA ILE A 276 -33.05 -21.59 3.84
C ILE A 276 -31.75 -22.17 3.29
N LEU A 277 -30.71 -21.33 3.19
CA LEU A 277 -29.46 -21.68 2.53
C LEU A 277 -28.30 -20.86 3.11
N TYR A 278 -27.12 -21.45 3.09
CA TYR A 278 -25.83 -20.77 3.32
C TYR A 278 -25.10 -20.60 1.99
N LEU A 279 -24.70 -19.38 1.68
CA LEU A 279 -23.85 -19.07 0.53
C LEU A 279 -22.39 -18.99 1.02
N PRO A 280 -21.54 -19.96 0.63
CA PRO A 280 -20.14 -19.96 1.03
C PRO A 280 -19.32 -18.96 0.23
N LYS A 281 -18.04 -18.84 0.59
CA LYS A 281 -17.01 -18.15 -0.19
C LYS A 281 -17.09 -18.56 -1.67
N TYR A 282 -16.88 -17.60 -2.57
CA TYR A 282 -16.97 -17.74 -4.03
C TYR A 282 -18.37 -17.94 -4.60
N SER A 283 -19.42 -17.76 -3.78
CA SER A 283 -20.78 -17.62 -4.27
C SER A 283 -21.10 -16.16 -4.62
N TYR A 284 -22.15 -15.94 -5.40
CA TYR A 284 -22.65 -14.60 -5.75
C TYR A 284 -24.15 -14.53 -5.61
N PHE A 285 -24.70 -13.32 -5.43
CA PHE A 285 -26.13 -13.08 -5.29
C PHE A 285 -26.50 -11.64 -5.70
N GLY A 286 -27.78 -11.36 -5.85
CA GLY A 286 -28.28 -10.05 -6.28
C GLY A 286 -28.52 -9.94 -7.79
N ASP A 287 -28.05 -10.88 -8.57
CA ASP A 287 -28.11 -10.92 -10.03
C ASP A 287 -29.54 -11.00 -10.58
N TYR A 288 -30.36 -11.97 -10.12
CA TYR A 288 -31.71 -12.14 -10.66
C TYR A 288 -32.63 -10.96 -10.33
N GLN A 289 -32.45 -10.33 -9.17
CA GLN A 289 -33.22 -9.15 -8.81
C GLN A 289 -32.93 -7.98 -9.73
N ILE A 290 -31.67 -7.79 -10.08
CA ILE A 290 -31.22 -6.71 -10.96
C ILE A 290 -31.66 -6.98 -12.40
N LEU A 291 -31.35 -8.17 -12.93
CA LEU A 291 -31.62 -8.52 -14.32
C LEU A 291 -33.12 -8.66 -14.64
N CYS A 292 -33.93 -9.14 -13.71
CA CYS A 292 -35.36 -9.27 -13.86
C CYS A 292 -36.12 -8.05 -13.31
N LYS A 293 -35.44 -7.02 -12.82
CA LYS A 293 -36.05 -5.81 -12.21
C LYS A 293 -37.06 -6.13 -11.11
N LEU A 294 -36.75 -7.15 -10.29
CA LEU A 294 -37.59 -7.62 -9.19
C LEU A 294 -37.07 -7.10 -7.84
N LYS A 295 -38.01 -6.91 -6.90
CA LYS A 295 -37.67 -6.71 -5.50
C LYS A 295 -37.21 -8.02 -4.89
N SER A 296 -36.35 -7.95 -3.86
CA SER A 296 -35.90 -9.14 -3.18
C SER A 296 -37.03 -9.78 -2.37
N ASN A 297 -37.30 -11.05 -2.61
CA ASN A 297 -38.25 -11.87 -1.83
C ASN A 297 -37.53 -12.71 -0.76
N LEU A 298 -36.23 -12.53 -0.60
CA LEU A 298 -35.37 -13.18 0.38
C LEU A 298 -34.56 -12.12 1.11
N VAL A 299 -34.14 -12.44 2.34
CA VAL A 299 -33.22 -11.64 3.14
C VAL A 299 -31.83 -12.30 3.10
N PHE A 300 -30.81 -11.50 2.80
CA PHE A 300 -29.42 -11.94 2.81
C PHE A 300 -28.71 -11.28 3.99
N LYS A 301 -28.15 -12.09 4.88
CA LYS A 301 -27.53 -11.65 6.12
C LYS A 301 -26.17 -12.29 6.30
N THR A 302 -25.20 -11.53 6.78
CA THR A 302 -23.87 -12.05 7.10
C THR A 302 -23.92 -12.99 8.29
N LEU A 303 -23.17 -14.10 8.25
CA LEU A 303 -23.16 -15.10 9.31
C LEU A 303 -22.65 -14.53 10.63
N SER A 304 -23.32 -14.89 11.75
CA SER A 304 -22.89 -14.56 13.11
C SER A 304 -21.81 -15.52 13.62
N LYS A 305 -20.90 -15.03 14.49
CA LYS A 305 -19.88 -15.84 15.20
C LYS A 305 -20.49 -17.02 15.96
N GLU A 306 -21.62 -16.81 16.59
CA GLU A 306 -22.28 -17.83 17.42
C GLU A 306 -22.76 -19.03 16.60
N HIS A 307 -23.28 -18.80 15.40
CA HIS A 307 -23.73 -19.84 14.50
C HIS A 307 -22.60 -20.61 13.83
N ALA A 308 -21.47 -19.96 13.60
CA ALA A 308 -20.28 -20.60 13.05
C ALA A 308 -19.60 -21.52 14.05
N LYS A 309 -19.52 -21.15 15.34
CA LYS A 309 -18.97 -21.97 16.42
C LYS A 309 -19.77 -23.28 16.64
N ARG A 310 -21.08 -23.25 16.41
CA ARG A 310 -21.91 -24.46 16.53
C ARG A 310 -21.68 -25.53 15.46
N LYS A 311 -21.13 -25.13 14.29
CA LYS A 311 -20.92 -26.04 13.15
C LYS A 311 -19.46 -26.46 12.92
N SER A 312 -18.47 -25.78 13.52
CA SER A 312 -17.06 -26.08 13.34
C SER A 312 -16.30 -25.85 14.65
N HIS A 313 -15.70 -26.90 15.19
CA HIS A 313 -14.93 -26.88 16.44
C HIS A 313 -13.58 -26.16 16.38
N SER A 314 -13.21 -25.57 15.25
CA SER A 314 -11.85 -25.07 15.01
C SER A 314 -11.71 -23.64 14.49
N ILE A 315 -12.76 -22.78 14.55
CA ILE A 315 -12.65 -21.41 14.02
C ILE A 315 -12.75 -20.42 15.18
N ASP A 316 -11.61 -20.05 15.74
CA ASP A 316 -11.51 -19.00 16.76
C ASP A 316 -11.62 -17.59 16.20
N PHE A 317 -11.41 -17.40 14.90
CA PHE A 317 -11.47 -16.10 14.22
C PHE A 317 -12.32 -16.18 12.95
N ILE A 318 -13.51 -15.57 12.97
CA ILE A 318 -14.28 -15.31 11.75
C ILE A 318 -14.01 -13.86 11.34
N PRO A 319 -13.33 -13.65 10.22
CA PRO A 319 -13.06 -12.30 9.72
C PRO A 319 -14.36 -11.62 9.27
N ASP A 320 -14.31 -10.29 9.13
CA ASP A 320 -15.36 -9.52 8.49
C ASP A 320 -15.63 -10.06 7.08
N ILE A 321 -16.84 -9.90 6.58
CA ILE A 321 -17.24 -10.48 5.32
C ILE A 321 -16.92 -9.51 4.19
N LEU A 322 -16.08 -9.97 3.27
CA LEU A 322 -15.60 -9.19 2.15
C LEU A 322 -16.36 -9.56 0.87
N PHE A 323 -16.99 -8.56 0.27
CA PHE A 323 -17.65 -8.67 -1.02
C PHE A 323 -16.91 -7.85 -2.07
N MET A 324 -16.86 -8.37 -3.30
CA MET A 324 -16.64 -7.58 -4.49
C MET A 324 -18.00 -7.29 -5.11
N CYS A 325 -18.30 -6.03 -5.38
CA CYS A 325 -19.62 -5.59 -5.78
C CYS A 325 -19.58 -4.89 -7.13
N VAL A 326 -20.67 -5.01 -7.88
CA VAL A 326 -20.91 -4.24 -9.10
C VAL A 326 -22.22 -3.51 -8.95
N SER A 327 -22.26 -2.21 -9.28
CA SER A 327 -23.49 -1.43 -9.25
C SER A 327 -24.50 -1.92 -10.29
N LYS A 328 -25.77 -1.84 -9.95
CA LYS A 328 -26.87 -2.18 -10.86
C LYS A 328 -26.77 -1.45 -12.21
N GLU A 329 -26.43 -0.16 -12.15
CA GLU A 329 -26.34 0.69 -13.34
C GLU A 329 -25.24 0.20 -14.29
N ARG A 330 -24.06 -0.09 -13.73
CA ARG A 330 -22.93 -0.58 -14.52
C ARG A 330 -23.16 -1.98 -15.05
N LEU A 331 -23.74 -2.88 -14.25
CA LEU A 331 -24.12 -4.22 -14.72
C LEU A 331 -25.10 -4.17 -15.88
N LEU A 332 -26.15 -3.34 -15.81
CA LEU A 332 -27.11 -3.18 -16.89
C LEU A 332 -26.51 -2.54 -18.13
N GLN A 333 -25.60 -1.59 -17.97
CA GLN A 333 -24.83 -1.02 -19.08
C GLN A 333 -23.98 -2.07 -19.79
N LEU A 334 -23.25 -2.91 -19.03
CA LEU A 334 -22.48 -4.01 -19.60
C LEU A 334 -23.38 -5.04 -20.30
N CYS A 335 -24.53 -5.36 -19.72
CA CYS A 335 -25.52 -6.24 -20.37
C CYS A 335 -26.04 -5.67 -21.70
N SER A 336 -26.11 -4.35 -21.86
CA SER A 336 -26.48 -3.74 -23.13
C SER A 336 -25.38 -3.78 -24.19
N LEU A 337 -24.10 -3.74 -23.77
CA LEU A 337 -22.94 -3.85 -24.65
C LEU A 337 -22.67 -5.30 -25.10
N PHE A 338 -23.02 -6.28 -24.26
CA PHE A 338 -22.77 -7.70 -24.48
C PHE A 338 -24.06 -8.52 -24.37
N PRO A 339 -24.97 -8.43 -25.36
CA PRO A 339 -26.33 -8.99 -25.26
C PRO A 339 -26.34 -10.52 -25.14
N GLN A 340 -25.41 -11.24 -25.78
CA GLN A 340 -25.34 -12.68 -25.73
C GLN A 340 -24.92 -13.17 -24.33
N THR A 341 -23.92 -12.54 -23.74
CA THR A 341 -23.51 -12.78 -22.35
C THR A 341 -24.64 -12.44 -21.37
N ALA A 342 -25.35 -11.34 -21.59
CA ALA A 342 -26.47 -10.92 -20.75
C ALA A 342 -27.61 -11.97 -20.74
N GLU A 343 -27.94 -12.57 -21.87
CA GLU A 343 -28.94 -13.64 -21.98
C GLU A 343 -28.51 -14.89 -21.21
N ASN A 344 -27.24 -15.30 -21.34
CA ASN A 344 -26.67 -16.44 -20.62
C ASN A 344 -26.72 -16.20 -19.10
N ILE A 345 -26.28 -15.05 -18.63
CA ILE A 345 -26.32 -14.72 -17.18
C ILE A 345 -27.76 -14.69 -16.68
N LYS A 346 -28.70 -14.13 -17.45
CA LYS A 346 -30.11 -14.08 -17.08
C LYS A 346 -30.71 -15.48 -16.98
N ARG A 347 -30.41 -16.37 -17.92
CA ARG A 347 -30.81 -17.78 -17.88
C ARG A 347 -30.27 -18.48 -16.62
N LYS A 348 -28.97 -18.40 -16.38
CA LYS A 348 -28.32 -18.96 -15.16
C LYS A 348 -28.93 -18.42 -13.87
N SER A 349 -29.25 -17.13 -13.81
CA SER A 349 -29.84 -16.50 -12.64
C SER A 349 -31.28 -16.97 -12.37
N LEU A 350 -32.09 -17.23 -13.41
CA LEU A 350 -33.43 -17.80 -13.29
C LEU A 350 -33.41 -19.26 -12.82
N GLU A 351 -32.53 -20.07 -13.37
CA GLU A 351 -32.33 -21.48 -12.94
C GLU A 351 -31.94 -21.54 -11.45
N ARG A 352 -31.05 -20.65 -11.02
CA ARG A 352 -30.62 -20.56 -9.64
C ARG A 352 -31.75 -20.12 -8.69
N ARG A 353 -32.58 -19.16 -9.15
CA ARG A 353 -33.80 -18.77 -8.43
C ARG A 353 -34.76 -19.94 -8.27
N GLN A 354 -34.96 -20.76 -9.31
CA GLN A 354 -35.83 -21.95 -9.23
C GLN A 354 -35.31 -22.95 -8.21
N ARG A 355 -34.00 -23.20 -8.17
CA ARG A 355 -33.38 -24.08 -7.16
C ARG A 355 -33.58 -23.54 -5.73
N PHE A 356 -33.44 -22.23 -5.51
CA PHE A 356 -33.71 -21.62 -4.21
C PHE A 356 -35.18 -21.78 -3.78
N MET A 357 -36.11 -21.64 -4.70
CA MET A 357 -37.52 -21.84 -4.41
C MET A 357 -37.89 -23.32 -4.14
N GLN A 358 -37.26 -24.26 -4.83
CA GLN A 358 -37.43 -25.67 -4.56
C GLN A 358 -36.90 -26.05 -3.16
N GLN A 359 -35.73 -25.56 -2.79
CA GLN A 359 -35.17 -25.78 -1.42
C GLN A 359 -36.03 -25.17 -0.34
N LYS A 360 -36.66 -23.99 -0.59
CA LYS A 360 -37.65 -23.40 0.31
C LYS A 360 -38.80 -24.39 0.56
N ASN A 361 -39.38 -24.93 -0.51
CA ASN A 361 -40.54 -25.81 -0.43
C ASN A 361 -40.22 -27.17 0.21
N THR A 362 -39.02 -27.72 0.05
CA THR A 362 -38.58 -28.95 0.71
C THR A 362 -38.36 -28.74 2.20
N ASN A 363 -37.79 -27.60 2.58
CA ASN A 363 -37.54 -27.28 3.99
C ASN A 363 -38.84 -26.98 4.76
N SER A 364 -39.84 -26.39 4.10
CA SER A 364 -41.18 -26.19 4.75
C SER A 364 -41.89 -27.53 4.97
N LYS A 365 -41.89 -28.43 3.99
CA LYS A 365 -42.50 -29.78 4.13
C LYS A 365 -41.79 -30.68 5.17
N ALA A 366 -40.50 -30.45 5.43
CA ALA A 366 -39.76 -31.19 6.48
C ALA A 366 -40.03 -30.65 7.90
N ALA A 367 -40.58 -29.45 8.01
CA ALA A 367 -40.94 -28.83 9.29
C ALA A 367 -42.38 -29.14 9.72
N ASP A 368 -43.21 -29.53 8.76
CA ASP A 368 -44.62 -29.93 9.00
C ASP A 368 -44.75 -31.45 9.32
N ARG A 369 -43.64 -32.16 9.34
CA ARG A 369 -43.53 -33.56 9.78
C ARG A 369 -42.80 -33.66 11.15
#